data_82dc36aa7ba814f136d1e17793914c78
#
_entry.id   82dc36aa7ba814f136d1e17793914c78
#
_cell.length_a   1.000
_cell.length_b   1.000
_cell.length_c   1.000
_cell.angle_alpha   90.00
_cell.angle_beta   90.00
_cell.angle_gamma   90.00
#
_symmetry.space_group_name_H-M   'P 1'
#
loop_
_entity.id
_entity.type
_entity.pdbx_description
1 polymer ?
#
loop_
_entity_poly.entity_id
_entity_poly.type
_entity_poly.pdbx_seq_one_letter_code
_entity_poly.pdbx_strand_id
1 'polypeptide(L)'
;MACLKQQLYNNFMNNLIVLNQNDNVGVSQFIIPEKTKIVGQDISTVNPIPFGHKVCLKSINKGDPIIKYDQIIGFASKDIQAGEHVHSHNLEFRDFKRDFNVTDKKNIIEEKADTFFNGILRDNGDVATRNYIGIVSTVNCSATVTKMIVEKIKYSNILKDYPNIDGIVPITHSTGCGMNTASEGMQIFQRTIDGFKNHPNFSHVFVIGLGCECAQVSLFDESLKKHNRIHFLTIQDEGGTKKIVEKV
;
A
#
# COMPACT_ATOMS: atom_id res chain seq x y z
N MET A 1 -3.94 -15.40 28.68
CA MET A 1 -4.23 -16.49 27.71
C MET A 1 -5.68 -16.99 27.74
N ALA A 2 -6.37 -17.07 28.89
CA ALA A 2 -7.75 -17.52 28.96
C ALA A 2 -8.74 -16.59 28.24
N CYS A 3 -8.58 -15.27 28.35
CA CYS A 3 -9.48 -14.28 27.75
C CYS A 3 -9.44 -14.29 26.21
N LEU A 4 -8.28 -14.47 25.59
CA LEU A 4 -8.16 -14.60 24.12
C LEU A 4 -8.77 -15.91 23.60
N LYS A 5 -8.62 -17.01 24.35
CA LYS A 5 -9.24 -18.30 23.99
C LYS A 5 -10.77 -18.23 24.08
N GLN A 6 -11.31 -17.55 25.08
CA GLN A 6 -12.75 -17.35 25.25
C GLN A 6 -13.32 -16.46 24.15
N GLN A 7 -12.58 -15.41 23.74
CA GLN A 7 -12.96 -14.52 22.66
C GLN A 7 -12.94 -15.23 21.30
N LEU A 8 -11.93 -16.07 21.04
CA LEU A 8 -11.86 -16.91 19.84
C LEU A 8 -12.95 -17.98 19.83
N TYR A 9 -13.26 -18.60 20.97
CA TYR A 9 -14.33 -19.60 21.07
C TYR A 9 -15.72 -18.99 20.87
N ASN A 10 -15.97 -17.78 21.39
CA ASN A 10 -17.22 -17.05 21.15
C ASN A 10 -17.36 -16.59 19.70
N ASN A 11 -16.25 -16.26 19.02
CA ASN A 11 -16.27 -15.95 17.58
C ASN A 11 -16.56 -17.17 16.70
N PHE A 12 -16.20 -18.38 17.13
CA PHE A 12 -16.50 -19.61 16.39
C PHE A 12 -18.00 -20.01 16.45
N MET A 13 -18.72 -19.54 17.49
CA MET A 13 -20.16 -19.79 17.65
C MET A 13 -21.02 -18.64 17.08
N ASN A 14 -20.43 -17.50 16.74
CA ASN A 14 -21.15 -16.38 16.16
C ASN A 14 -21.17 -16.45 14.63
N ASN A 15 -22.36 -16.37 14.05
CA ASN A 15 -22.55 -16.30 12.60
C ASN A 15 -21.99 -14.99 11.98
N LEU A 16 -21.46 -14.07 12.80
CA LEU A 16 -20.97 -12.75 12.39
C LEU A 16 -19.55 -12.47 12.89
N ILE A 17 -18.80 -11.76 12.06
CA ILE A 17 -17.54 -11.10 12.44
C ILE A 17 -17.85 -9.65 12.76
N VAL A 18 -17.59 -9.24 14.01
CA VAL A 18 -17.60 -7.86 14.50
C VAL A 18 -16.28 -7.64 15.20
N LEU A 19 -15.44 -6.71 14.75
CA LEU A 19 -14.10 -6.51 15.27
C LEU A 19 -13.99 -5.33 16.23
N ASN A 20 -14.90 -4.37 16.15
CA ASN A 20 -14.88 -3.19 16.99
C ASN A 20 -16.27 -2.92 17.57
N GLN A 21 -16.31 -2.41 18.80
CA GLN A 21 -17.57 -2.06 19.49
C GLN A 21 -18.34 -0.89 18.83
N ASN A 22 -17.63 -0.08 18.02
CA ASN A 22 -18.22 1.03 17.27
C ASN A 22 -18.90 0.56 15.98
N ASP A 23 -18.66 -0.68 15.55
CA ASP A 23 -19.24 -1.22 14.33
C ASP A 23 -20.77 -1.26 14.45
N ASN A 24 -21.46 -0.73 13.45
CA ASN A 24 -22.92 -0.81 13.34
C ASN A 24 -23.36 -1.84 12.30
N VAL A 25 -22.40 -2.53 11.67
CA VAL A 25 -22.64 -3.70 10.82
C VAL A 25 -21.70 -4.85 11.18
N GLY A 26 -22.16 -6.09 11.01
CA GLY A 26 -21.35 -7.30 11.14
C GLY A 26 -21.27 -8.05 9.81
N VAL A 27 -20.19 -8.79 9.57
CA VAL A 27 -19.99 -9.59 8.36
C VAL A 27 -20.40 -11.03 8.61
N SER A 28 -21.30 -11.58 7.79
CA SER A 28 -21.75 -12.95 7.92
C SER A 28 -20.68 -13.97 7.49
N GLN A 29 -20.48 -14.99 8.31
CA GLN A 29 -19.58 -16.11 8.02
C GLN A 29 -20.26 -17.25 7.23
N PHE A 30 -21.58 -17.21 7.13
CA PHE A 30 -22.40 -18.20 6.43
C PHE A 30 -23.60 -17.49 5.79
N ILE A 31 -24.34 -18.19 4.94
CA ILE A 31 -25.66 -17.71 4.50
C ILE A 31 -26.59 -17.74 5.71
N ILE A 32 -27.16 -16.59 6.09
CA ILE A 32 -28.10 -16.48 7.21
C ILE A 32 -29.51 -16.29 6.61
N PRO A 33 -30.42 -17.23 6.83
CA PRO A 33 -31.82 -17.10 6.38
C PRO A 33 -32.51 -15.90 7.04
N GLU A 34 -33.59 -15.46 6.43
CA GLU A 34 -34.53 -14.49 7.03
C GLU A 34 -35.10 -14.99 8.38
N LYS A 35 -35.39 -14.06 9.28
CA LYS A 35 -35.96 -14.36 10.63
C LYS A 35 -35.09 -15.26 11.52
N THR A 36 -33.79 -15.30 11.22
CA THR A 36 -32.82 -16.06 12.01
C THR A 36 -32.25 -15.16 13.12
N LYS A 37 -32.33 -15.60 14.37
CA LYS A 37 -31.75 -14.92 15.52
C LYS A 37 -30.21 -14.97 15.42
N ILE A 38 -29.56 -13.82 15.54
CA ILE A 38 -28.10 -13.71 15.49
C ILE A 38 -27.52 -13.98 16.87
N VAL A 39 -26.61 -14.95 16.94
CA VAL A 39 -26.00 -15.37 18.22
C VAL A 39 -25.16 -14.21 18.77
N GLY A 40 -25.34 -13.89 20.05
CA GLY A 40 -24.61 -12.79 20.71
C GLY A 40 -25.13 -11.39 20.42
N GLN A 41 -26.22 -11.27 19.64
CA GLN A 41 -26.94 -10.02 19.36
C GLN A 41 -28.42 -10.20 19.63
N ASP A 42 -29.09 -9.17 20.14
CA ASP A 42 -30.53 -9.22 20.36
C ASP A 42 -31.34 -8.79 19.14
N ILE A 43 -30.95 -9.32 17.97
CA ILE A 43 -31.55 -9.02 16.68
C ILE A 43 -31.83 -10.30 15.88
N SER A 44 -32.80 -10.23 14.97
CA SER A 44 -33.07 -11.26 13.98
C SER A 44 -32.96 -10.66 12.58
N THR A 45 -32.54 -11.47 11.61
CA THR A 45 -32.42 -11.02 10.21
C THR A 45 -33.79 -10.68 9.64
N VAL A 46 -33.87 -9.53 8.96
CA VAL A 46 -35.07 -9.06 8.24
C VAL A 46 -35.10 -9.62 6.82
N ASN A 47 -33.91 -9.80 6.23
CA ASN A 47 -33.73 -10.38 4.90
C ASN A 47 -32.69 -11.50 4.97
N PRO A 48 -32.63 -12.40 3.98
CA PRO A 48 -31.54 -13.35 3.87
C PRO A 48 -30.21 -12.60 3.70
N ILE A 49 -29.18 -13.01 4.43
CA ILE A 49 -27.84 -12.41 4.37
C ILE A 49 -26.91 -13.40 3.66
N PRO A 50 -26.37 -13.08 2.48
CA PRO A 50 -25.40 -13.94 1.81
C PRO A 50 -24.09 -14.05 2.58
N PHE A 51 -23.33 -15.10 2.34
CA PHE A 51 -21.97 -15.28 2.87
C PHE A 51 -21.09 -14.07 2.54
N GLY A 52 -20.36 -13.55 3.52
CA GLY A 52 -19.46 -12.41 3.38
C GLY A 52 -20.15 -11.05 3.30
N HIS A 53 -21.49 -11.02 3.29
CA HIS A 53 -22.24 -9.76 3.28
C HIS A 53 -22.46 -9.21 4.68
N LYS A 54 -22.88 -7.95 4.75
CA LYS A 54 -23.09 -7.23 6.00
C LYS A 54 -24.55 -7.28 6.46
N VAL A 55 -24.75 -7.41 7.77
CA VAL A 55 -26.03 -7.23 8.43
C VAL A 55 -25.96 -6.02 9.36
N CYS A 56 -27.02 -5.24 9.41
CA CYS A 56 -27.16 -4.10 10.30
C CYS A 56 -27.31 -4.58 11.76
N LEU A 57 -26.46 -4.10 12.67
CA LEU A 57 -26.48 -4.45 14.10
C LEU A 57 -27.34 -3.50 14.92
N LYS A 58 -27.42 -2.23 14.51
CA LYS A 58 -28.19 -1.15 15.15
C LYS A 58 -28.85 -0.34 14.06
N SER A 59 -30.10 0.05 14.23
CA SER A 59 -30.81 0.88 13.24
C SER A 59 -29.99 2.14 12.87
N ILE A 60 -29.89 2.42 11.58
CA ILE A 60 -29.10 3.50 10.99
C ILE A 60 -30.07 4.39 10.21
N ASN A 61 -30.12 5.70 10.50
CA ASN A 61 -30.95 6.62 9.75
C ASN A 61 -30.33 6.99 8.42
N LYS A 62 -31.13 7.39 7.46
CA LYS A 62 -30.67 7.92 6.20
C LYS A 62 -29.65 9.05 6.41
N GLY A 63 -28.50 8.93 5.76
CA GLY A 63 -27.42 9.90 5.85
C GLY A 63 -26.38 9.62 6.95
N ASP A 64 -26.70 8.74 7.89
CA ASP A 64 -25.75 8.35 8.95
C ASP A 64 -24.62 7.45 8.42
N PRO A 65 -23.44 7.47 9.06
CA PRO A 65 -22.32 6.65 8.63
C PRO A 65 -22.54 5.16 8.90
N ILE A 66 -22.16 4.33 7.97
CA ILE A 66 -22.05 2.88 8.13
C ILE A 66 -20.61 2.56 8.53
N ILE A 67 -20.43 1.97 9.73
CA ILE A 67 -19.13 1.76 10.36
C ILE A 67 -18.83 0.26 10.38
N LYS A 68 -17.66 -0.11 9.87
CA LYS A 68 -17.11 -1.45 9.90
C LYS A 68 -15.62 -1.40 10.21
N TYR A 69 -15.17 -2.18 11.20
CA TYR A 69 -13.78 -2.20 11.66
C TYR A 69 -13.29 -0.81 12.12
N ASP A 70 -14.18 -0.11 12.84
CA ASP A 70 -13.98 1.27 13.31
C ASP A 70 -13.73 2.29 12.18
N GLN A 71 -14.16 1.97 10.95
CA GLN A 71 -14.01 2.84 9.79
C GLN A 71 -15.36 3.09 9.13
N ILE A 72 -15.58 4.34 8.69
CA ILE A 72 -16.72 4.68 7.85
C ILE A 72 -16.50 4.04 6.47
N ILE A 73 -17.38 3.13 6.08
CA ILE A 73 -17.34 2.43 4.80
C ILE A 73 -18.33 3.02 3.77
N GLY A 74 -19.15 3.96 4.19
CA GLY A 74 -20.16 4.65 3.39
C GLY A 74 -21.23 5.24 4.29
N PHE A 75 -22.32 5.67 3.70
CA PHE A 75 -23.45 6.30 4.37
C PHE A 75 -24.75 5.60 3.97
N ALA A 76 -25.72 5.59 4.87
CA ALA A 76 -27.02 5.02 4.57
C ALA A 76 -27.78 5.90 3.54
N SER A 77 -28.16 5.32 2.40
CA SER A 77 -28.96 6.01 1.38
C SER A 77 -30.45 6.08 1.73
N LYS A 78 -30.88 5.25 2.68
CA LYS A 78 -32.22 5.20 3.30
C LYS A 78 -32.09 4.69 4.74
N ASP A 79 -33.17 4.76 5.52
CA ASP A 79 -33.21 4.13 6.84
C ASP A 79 -32.98 2.63 6.73
N ILE A 80 -32.15 2.08 7.62
CA ILE A 80 -31.78 0.66 7.66
C ILE A 80 -32.12 0.15 9.06
N GLN A 81 -32.97 -0.88 9.15
CA GLN A 81 -33.34 -1.48 10.41
C GLN A 81 -32.27 -2.49 10.90
N ALA A 82 -32.20 -2.70 12.21
CA ALA A 82 -31.39 -3.77 12.76
C ALA A 82 -31.85 -5.11 12.19
N GLY A 83 -30.89 -5.95 11.74
CA GLY A 83 -31.16 -7.21 11.06
C GLY A 83 -31.30 -7.11 9.53
N GLU A 84 -31.33 -5.92 8.95
CA GLU A 84 -31.36 -5.77 7.49
C GLU A 84 -30.01 -6.06 6.83
N HIS A 85 -30.08 -6.57 5.61
CA HIS A 85 -28.94 -6.73 4.72
C HIS A 85 -28.42 -5.36 4.28
N VAL A 86 -27.11 -5.11 4.46
CA VAL A 86 -26.45 -3.85 4.07
C VAL A 86 -25.55 -4.06 2.85
N HIS A 87 -25.91 -3.38 1.74
CA HIS A 87 -25.20 -3.47 0.49
C HIS A 87 -25.48 -2.20 -0.37
N SER A 88 -25.07 -2.19 -1.63
CA SER A 88 -25.23 -1.06 -2.58
C SER A 88 -26.68 -0.54 -2.76
N HIS A 89 -27.70 -1.31 -2.35
CA HIS A 89 -29.11 -0.88 -2.42
C HIS A 89 -29.51 0.06 -1.27
N ASN A 90 -28.72 0.16 -0.21
CA ASN A 90 -28.95 1.02 0.95
C ASN A 90 -27.69 1.63 1.55
N LEU A 91 -26.53 1.46 0.88
CA LEU A 91 -25.27 2.09 1.21
C LEU A 91 -24.76 2.87 0.00
N GLU A 92 -24.41 4.13 0.19
CA GLU A 92 -23.79 4.99 -0.82
C GLU A 92 -22.43 5.48 -0.36
N PHE A 93 -21.52 5.72 -1.29
CA PHE A 93 -20.26 6.40 -1.03
C PHE A 93 -20.42 7.90 -1.29
N ARG A 94 -19.86 8.74 -0.40
CA ARG A 94 -19.72 10.18 -0.60
C ARG A 94 -18.44 10.65 0.06
N ASP A 95 -17.89 11.76 -0.42
CA ASP A 95 -16.73 12.38 0.19
C ASP A 95 -17.05 12.88 1.59
N PHE A 96 -16.15 12.65 2.53
CA PHE A 96 -16.21 13.18 3.88
C PHE A 96 -14.81 13.49 4.40
N LYS A 97 -14.72 14.53 5.23
CA LYS A 97 -13.46 14.85 5.89
C LYS A 97 -13.26 13.88 7.05
N ARG A 98 -12.10 13.25 7.09
CA ARG A 98 -11.65 12.52 8.27
C ARG A 98 -10.93 13.51 9.17
N ASP A 99 -11.49 13.77 10.34
CA ASP A 99 -10.76 14.51 11.38
C ASP A 99 -9.70 13.56 11.97
N PHE A 100 -8.51 13.68 11.46
CA PHE A 100 -7.34 13.11 12.12
C PHE A 100 -7.02 14.00 13.31
N ASN A 101 -7.53 13.68 14.49
CA ASN A 101 -6.99 14.22 15.72
C ASN A 101 -5.57 13.67 15.87
N VAL A 102 -4.62 14.35 15.25
CA VAL A 102 -3.21 14.19 15.60
C VAL A 102 -3.13 14.68 17.04
N THR A 103 -3.15 13.73 17.98
CA THR A 103 -2.88 14.08 19.37
C THR A 103 -1.47 14.63 19.41
N ASP A 104 -1.34 15.93 19.68
CA ASP A 104 -0.07 16.61 19.95
C ASP A 104 0.61 16.13 21.24
N LYS A 105 0.20 15.02 21.78
CA LYS A 105 0.93 14.33 22.83
C LYS A 105 2.18 13.71 22.21
N LYS A 106 3.17 14.58 21.99
CA LYS A 106 4.57 14.17 21.95
C LYS A 106 4.89 13.57 23.31
N ASN A 107 4.61 12.28 23.47
CA ASN A 107 5.38 11.48 24.42
C ASN A 107 6.79 11.36 23.82
N ILE A 108 7.53 12.47 23.89
CA ILE A 108 8.97 12.44 23.68
C ILE A 108 9.49 11.68 24.91
N ILE A 109 9.67 10.39 24.75
CA ILE A 109 10.51 9.65 25.68
C ILE A 109 11.92 10.19 25.39
N GLU A 110 12.35 11.18 26.18
CA GLU A 110 13.74 11.62 26.21
C GLU A 110 14.58 10.58 26.97
N GLU A 111 14.44 9.33 26.63
CA GLU A 111 15.50 8.39 26.95
C GLU A 111 16.63 8.64 25.95
N LYS A 112 17.70 9.29 26.43
CA LYS A 112 18.99 9.26 25.73
C LYS A 112 19.42 7.80 25.68
N ALA A 113 19.02 7.13 24.61
CA ALA A 113 19.52 5.80 24.33
C ALA A 113 21.00 5.97 23.93
N ASP A 114 21.93 5.50 24.74
CA ASP A 114 23.35 5.36 24.40
C ASP A 114 23.54 4.20 23.39
N THR A 115 22.69 4.19 22.35
CA THR A 115 22.70 3.17 21.29
C THR A 115 23.26 3.80 20.02
N PHE A 116 24.25 3.16 19.46
CA PHE A 116 24.94 3.59 18.24
C PHE A 116 24.79 2.50 17.16
N PHE A 117 24.83 2.90 15.91
CA PHE A 117 24.95 2.00 14.77
C PHE A 117 26.06 2.48 13.82
N ASN A 118 26.67 1.56 13.09
CA ASN A 118 27.61 1.89 12.04
C ASN A 118 26.85 2.24 10.78
N GLY A 119 26.89 3.51 10.37
CA GLY A 119 26.24 4.01 9.17
C GLY A 119 27.23 4.32 8.05
N ILE A 120 26.72 4.39 6.83
CA ILE A 120 27.44 4.84 5.64
C ILE A 120 27.06 6.30 5.38
N LEU A 121 28.03 7.21 5.50
CA LEU A 121 27.82 8.62 5.21
C LEU A 121 27.84 8.82 3.67
N ARG A 122 26.79 9.44 3.15
CA ARG A 122 26.69 9.83 1.73
C ARG A 122 27.23 11.24 1.52
N ASP A 123 27.60 11.56 0.27
CA ASP A 123 28.16 12.86 -0.10
C ASP A 123 27.22 14.05 0.21
N ASN A 124 25.92 13.81 0.24
CA ASN A 124 24.90 14.80 0.59
C ASN A 124 24.66 14.95 2.12
N GLY A 125 25.38 14.20 2.96
CA GLY A 125 25.27 14.21 4.40
C GLY A 125 24.26 13.21 4.97
N ASP A 126 23.49 12.49 4.15
CA ASP A 126 22.59 11.43 4.59
C ASP A 126 23.35 10.24 5.14
N VAL A 127 22.77 9.55 6.12
CA VAL A 127 23.33 8.34 6.74
C VAL A 127 22.53 7.12 6.32
N ALA A 128 23.20 6.16 5.70
CA ALA A 128 22.62 4.90 5.27
C ALA A 128 22.93 3.77 6.27
N THR A 129 21.99 2.85 6.40
CA THR A 129 22.15 1.60 7.19
C THR A 129 22.45 0.38 6.30
N ARG A 130 22.34 0.54 4.99
CA ARG A 130 22.60 -0.47 3.94
C ARG A 130 23.17 0.18 2.71
N ASN A 131 23.73 -0.67 1.83
CA ASN A 131 24.39 -0.23 0.60
C ASN A 131 23.88 -1.04 -0.60
N TYR A 132 22.68 -0.75 -1.08
CA TYR A 132 22.06 -1.44 -2.21
C TYR A 132 22.30 -0.71 -3.55
N ILE A 133 22.16 -1.45 -4.65
CA ILE A 133 21.93 -0.90 -5.99
C ILE A 133 20.44 -1.03 -6.30
N GLY A 134 19.79 0.07 -6.67
CA GLY A 134 18.38 0.10 -7.05
C GLY A 134 18.19 0.05 -8.57
N ILE A 135 17.28 -0.79 -9.05
CA ILE A 135 16.82 -0.78 -10.44
C ILE A 135 15.33 -0.43 -10.41
N VAL A 136 14.98 0.75 -10.88
CA VAL A 136 13.63 1.34 -10.76
C VAL A 136 12.98 1.44 -12.14
N SER A 137 11.77 0.90 -12.30
CA SER A 137 10.98 1.09 -13.52
C SER A 137 10.20 2.40 -13.49
N THR A 138 10.08 3.12 -14.61
CA THR A 138 9.17 4.28 -14.76
C THR A 138 7.81 3.88 -15.31
N VAL A 139 7.68 2.67 -15.83
CA VAL A 139 6.47 2.18 -16.47
C VAL A 139 6.34 0.66 -16.28
N ASN A 140 5.10 0.17 -16.24
CA ASN A 140 4.84 -1.27 -16.14
C ASN A 140 5.53 -2.07 -17.28
N CYS A 141 5.68 -1.51 -18.46
CA CYS A 141 6.34 -2.16 -19.59
C CYS A 141 7.83 -2.42 -19.36
N SER A 142 8.52 -1.62 -18.56
CA SER A 142 9.92 -1.83 -18.18
C SER A 142 10.09 -2.72 -16.94
N ALA A 143 8.99 -3.08 -16.24
CA ALA A 143 9.05 -3.84 -15.00
C ALA A 143 9.69 -5.23 -15.15
N THR A 144 9.37 -5.94 -16.24
CA THR A 144 9.99 -7.25 -16.50
C THR A 144 11.48 -7.12 -16.80
N VAL A 145 11.86 -6.13 -17.58
CA VAL A 145 13.28 -5.86 -17.90
C VAL A 145 14.06 -5.51 -16.63
N THR A 146 13.50 -4.68 -15.77
CA THR A 146 14.06 -4.36 -14.44
C THR A 146 14.35 -5.62 -13.62
N LYS A 147 13.41 -6.57 -13.58
CA LYS A 147 13.60 -7.86 -12.91
C LYS A 147 14.67 -8.72 -13.58
N MET A 148 14.69 -8.78 -14.92
CA MET A 148 15.70 -9.54 -15.67
C MET A 148 17.13 -9.03 -15.42
N ILE A 149 17.32 -7.71 -15.30
CA ILE A 149 18.61 -7.10 -14.95
C ILE A 149 19.05 -7.61 -13.58
N VAL A 150 18.17 -7.52 -12.59
CA VAL A 150 18.46 -7.95 -11.22
C VAL A 150 18.78 -9.44 -11.15
N GLU A 151 18.02 -10.28 -11.84
CA GLU A 151 18.26 -11.73 -11.88
C GLU A 151 19.60 -12.05 -12.53
N LYS A 152 19.91 -11.45 -13.69
CA LYS A 152 21.21 -11.63 -14.35
C LYS A 152 22.36 -11.33 -13.43
N ILE A 153 22.32 -10.19 -12.70
CA ILE A 153 23.39 -9.80 -11.78
C ILE A 153 23.48 -10.76 -10.60
N LYS A 154 22.35 -11.19 -10.04
CA LYS A 154 22.32 -12.19 -8.97
C LYS A 154 22.92 -13.53 -9.39
N TYR A 155 22.57 -14.02 -10.58
CA TYR A 155 23.07 -15.30 -11.10
C TYR A 155 24.54 -15.24 -11.56
N SER A 156 25.05 -14.07 -11.98
CA SER A 156 26.44 -13.90 -12.38
C SER A 156 27.43 -13.98 -11.21
N ASN A 157 26.94 -13.89 -9.98
CA ASN A 157 27.75 -13.81 -8.76
C ASN A 157 28.74 -12.63 -8.72
N ILE A 158 28.64 -11.65 -9.60
CA ILE A 158 29.56 -10.52 -9.66
C ILE A 158 29.61 -9.71 -8.37
N LEU A 159 28.52 -9.70 -7.58
CA LEU A 159 28.46 -9.00 -6.31
C LEU A 159 29.41 -9.58 -5.23
N LYS A 160 29.94 -10.79 -5.44
CA LYS A 160 30.94 -11.36 -4.54
C LYS A 160 32.27 -10.57 -4.55
N ASP A 161 32.56 -9.91 -5.67
CA ASP A 161 33.76 -9.09 -5.83
C ASP A 161 33.60 -7.69 -5.21
N TYR A 162 32.37 -7.36 -4.75
CA TYR A 162 32.01 -6.05 -4.16
C TYR A 162 31.39 -6.24 -2.77
N PRO A 163 32.19 -6.61 -1.74
CA PRO A 163 31.68 -6.95 -0.40
C PRO A 163 31.02 -5.76 0.33
N ASN A 164 31.21 -4.54 -0.17
CA ASN A 164 30.59 -3.32 0.32
C ASN A 164 29.17 -3.08 -0.24
N ILE A 165 28.69 -3.93 -1.16
CA ILE A 165 27.35 -3.87 -1.72
C ILE A 165 26.47 -4.96 -1.08
N ASP A 166 25.42 -4.56 -0.37
CA ASP A 166 24.51 -5.48 0.31
C ASP A 166 23.60 -6.26 -0.66
N GLY A 167 23.45 -5.79 -1.89
CA GLY A 167 22.68 -6.47 -2.91
C GLY A 167 22.09 -5.53 -3.96
N ILE A 168 21.23 -6.09 -4.83
CA ILE A 168 20.54 -5.38 -5.90
C ILE A 168 19.03 -5.57 -5.75
N VAL A 169 18.25 -4.49 -5.87
CA VAL A 169 16.82 -4.45 -5.58
C VAL A 169 16.02 -3.95 -6.78
N PRO A 170 15.07 -4.74 -7.32
CA PRO A 170 14.15 -4.26 -8.32
C PRO A 170 12.99 -3.50 -7.67
N ILE A 171 12.70 -2.30 -8.16
CA ILE A 171 11.54 -1.49 -7.75
C ILE A 171 10.63 -1.35 -8.95
N THR A 172 9.53 -2.09 -8.94
CA THR A 172 8.60 -2.19 -10.06
C THR A 172 7.17 -1.88 -9.63
N HIS A 173 6.37 -1.41 -10.58
CA HIS A 173 4.96 -1.08 -10.38
C HIS A 173 4.17 -1.38 -11.67
N SER A 174 2.85 -1.20 -11.62
CA SER A 174 1.91 -1.52 -12.71
C SER A 174 1.32 -0.29 -13.42
N THR A 175 1.91 0.90 -13.26
CA THR A 175 1.41 2.17 -13.79
C THR A 175 2.43 2.84 -14.72
N GLY A 176 2.27 4.11 -15.07
CA GLY A 176 3.22 4.94 -15.83
C GLY A 176 2.92 5.06 -17.32
N CYS A 177 2.20 4.12 -17.94
CA CYS A 177 1.99 4.10 -19.40
C CYS A 177 1.02 5.20 -19.87
N GLY A 178 -0.25 5.12 -19.46
CA GLY A 178 -1.33 5.99 -19.92
C GLY A 178 -1.77 7.03 -18.87
N MET A 179 -0.88 7.51 -18.04
CA MET A 179 -1.21 8.49 -17.00
C MET A 179 -1.37 9.90 -17.58
N ASN A 180 -2.39 10.62 -17.10
CA ASN A 180 -2.48 12.05 -17.38
C ASN A 180 -1.37 12.80 -16.63
N THR A 181 -0.48 13.45 -17.38
CA THR A 181 0.71 14.15 -16.84
C THR A 181 0.37 15.30 -15.90
N ALA A 182 -0.81 15.90 -16.03
CA ALA A 182 -1.30 16.98 -15.15
C ALA A 182 -2.10 16.48 -13.95
N SER A 183 -2.25 15.15 -13.77
CA SER A 183 -3.06 14.59 -12.70
C SER A 183 -2.33 14.54 -11.36
N GLU A 184 -3.09 14.55 -10.26
CA GLU A 184 -2.56 14.28 -8.92
C GLU A 184 -1.86 12.91 -8.84
N GLY A 185 -2.41 11.90 -9.55
CA GLY A 185 -1.81 10.58 -9.64
C GLY A 185 -0.39 10.61 -10.20
N MET A 186 -0.11 11.42 -11.22
CA MET A 186 1.23 11.62 -11.76
C MET A 186 2.14 12.28 -10.74
N GLN A 187 1.67 13.29 -10.01
CA GLN A 187 2.47 13.97 -8.98
C GLN A 187 2.84 13.02 -7.82
N ILE A 188 1.89 12.18 -7.38
CA ILE A 188 2.15 11.15 -6.36
C ILE A 188 3.17 10.14 -6.88
N PHE A 189 3.01 9.70 -8.12
CA PHE A 189 3.93 8.76 -8.77
C PHE A 189 5.35 9.34 -8.85
N GLN A 190 5.53 10.56 -9.32
CA GLN A 190 6.82 11.24 -9.38
C GLN A 190 7.47 11.31 -8.00
N ARG A 191 6.74 11.78 -6.97
CA ARG A 191 7.27 11.83 -5.59
C ARG A 191 7.69 10.45 -5.06
N THR A 192 6.96 9.41 -5.45
CA THR A 192 7.28 8.03 -5.03
C THR A 192 8.59 7.56 -5.66
N ILE A 193 8.75 7.74 -6.97
CA ILE A 193 9.99 7.39 -7.69
C ILE A 193 11.17 8.23 -7.17
N ASP A 194 10.96 9.53 -6.94
CA ASP A 194 11.97 10.42 -6.37
C ASP A 194 12.38 9.99 -4.96
N GLY A 195 11.45 9.54 -4.14
CA GLY A 195 11.74 8.97 -2.82
C GLY A 195 12.64 7.75 -2.88
N PHE A 196 12.35 6.79 -3.75
CA PHE A 196 13.22 5.62 -3.95
C PHE A 196 14.60 6.02 -4.51
N LYS A 197 14.62 6.87 -5.52
CA LYS A 197 15.83 7.33 -6.19
C LYS A 197 16.79 8.04 -5.24
N ASN A 198 16.26 8.84 -4.30
CA ASN A 198 17.03 9.60 -3.33
C ASN A 198 17.25 8.88 -2.00
N HIS A 199 16.75 7.67 -1.84
CA HIS A 199 16.86 6.94 -0.56
C HIS A 199 18.34 6.65 -0.23
N PRO A 200 18.82 6.97 0.98
CA PRO A 200 20.23 6.87 1.36
C PRO A 200 20.79 5.44 1.29
N ASN A 201 19.95 4.42 1.44
CA ASN A 201 20.40 3.03 1.35
C ASN A 201 20.74 2.55 -0.08
N PHE A 202 20.51 3.37 -1.10
CA PHE A 202 20.99 3.08 -2.44
C PHE A 202 22.31 3.82 -2.71
N SER A 203 23.37 3.09 -3.06
CA SER A 203 24.62 3.68 -3.56
C SER A 203 24.43 4.22 -4.97
N HIS A 204 23.80 3.42 -5.83
CA HIS A 204 23.46 3.76 -7.21
C HIS A 204 22.04 3.36 -7.53
N VAL A 205 21.38 4.10 -8.40
CA VAL A 205 20.04 3.80 -8.89
C VAL A 205 20.01 3.90 -10.40
N PHE A 206 19.53 2.85 -11.07
CA PHE A 206 19.26 2.83 -12.50
C PHE A 206 17.74 2.98 -12.70
N VAL A 207 17.34 4.03 -13.37
CA VAL A 207 15.94 4.32 -13.70
C VAL A 207 15.69 3.87 -15.13
N ILE A 208 14.82 2.88 -15.29
CA ILE A 208 14.59 2.18 -16.56
C ILE A 208 13.22 2.55 -17.13
N GLY A 209 13.21 3.27 -18.24
CA GLY A 209 12.04 3.58 -19.04
C GLY A 209 11.87 2.65 -20.24
N LEU A 210 10.70 2.72 -20.90
CA LEU A 210 10.48 2.08 -22.20
C LEU A 210 10.86 3.02 -23.34
N GLY A 211 10.35 4.27 -23.33
CA GLY A 211 10.58 5.31 -24.33
C GLY A 211 9.31 5.93 -24.92
N CYS A 212 8.12 5.30 -24.77
CA CYS A 212 6.86 5.82 -25.26
C CYS A 212 5.81 6.07 -24.15
N GLU A 213 6.18 5.91 -22.90
CA GLU A 213 5.32 6.16 -21.74
C GLU A 213 5.05 7.65 -21.50
N CYS A 214 3.93 7.97 -20.86
CA CYS A 214 3.65 9.33 -20.39
C CYS A 214 4.61 9.76 -19.26
N ALA A 215 4.98 8.81 -18.38
CA ALA A 215 5.94 9.03 -17.31
C ALA A 215 7.38 8.81 -17.80
N GLN A 216 7.81 9.58 -18.81
CA GLN A 216 9.13 9.45 -19.42
C GLN A 216 10.25 9.72 -18.41
N VAL A 217 11.40 9.12 -18.66
CA VAL A 217 12.62 9.25 -17.85
C VAL A 217 13.01 10.72 -17.65
N SER A 218 12.79 11.57 -18.64
CA SER A 218 13.04 13.01 -18.59
C SER A 218 12.27 13.75 -17.49
N LEU A 219 11.09 13.26 -17.08
CA LEU A 219 10.31 13.84 -15.97
C LEU A 219 11.01 13.69 -14.62
N PHE A 220 11.95 12.76 -14.51
CA PHE A 220 12.67 12.46 -13.27
C PHE A 220 14.09 13.02 -13.26
N ASP A 221 14.55 13.58 -14.39
CA ASP A 221 15.93 14.06 -14.59
C ASP A 221 16.14 15.51 -14.12
N GLU A 222 15.10 16.36 -14.14
CA GLU A 222 15.25 17.80 -13.88
C GLU A 222 15.74 18.13 -12.45
N SER A 223 15.44 17.28 -11.47
CA SER A 223 15.88 17.47 -10.07
C SER A 223 17.31 16.97 -9.79
N LEU A 224 17.96 16.31 -10.75
CA LEU A 224 19.09 15.39 -10.50
C LEU A 224 20.41 15.73 -11.15
N LYS A 225 20.56 16.87 -11.81
CA LYS A 225 21.83 17.29 -12.44
C LYS A 225 23.04 17.38 -11.47
N LYS A 226 22.86 16.93 -10.22
CA LYS A 226 23.88 17.00 -9.16
C LYS A 226 24.39 15.67 -8.60
N HIS A 227 23.85 14.52 -9.01
CA HIS A 227 24.24 13.25 -8.37
C HIS A 227 24.76 12.22 -9.38
N ASN A 228 26.06 11.92 -9.33
CA ASN A 228 26.72 10.88 -10.13
C ASN A 228 26.22 9.44 -9.86
N ARG A 229 25.25 9.26 -8.93
CA ARG A 229 24.75 7.95 -8.52
C ARG A 229 23.45 7.51 -9.19
N ILE A 230 22.83 8.38 -10.02
CA ILE A 230 21.57 8.06 -10.67
C ILE A 230 21.76 8.00 -12.17
N HIS A 231 21.38 6.87 -12.77
CA HIS A 231 21.55 6.57 -14.18
C HIS A 231 20.19 6.37 -14.82
N PHE A 232 19.96 7.07 -15.94
CA PHE A 232 18.71 6.98 -16.68
C PHE A 232 18.94 6.21 -17.98
N LEU A 233 18.13 5.21 -18.24
CA LEU A 233 18.21 4.37 -19.42
C LEU A 233 16.81 4.11 -19.99
N THR A 234 16.72 4.09 -21.31
CA THR A 234 15.46 3.82 -22.03
C THR A 234 15.63 2.59 -22.89
N ILE A 235 14.74 1.61 -22.78
CA ILE A 235 14.85 0.33 -23.51
C ILE A 235 14.93 0.54 -25.01
N GLN A 236 14.15 1.48 -25.55
CA GLN A 236 14.12 1.76 -27.00
C GLN A 236 15.44 2.40 -27.46
N ASP A 237 15.98 3.37 -26.73
CA ASP A 237 17.22 4.05 -27.09
C ASP A 237 18.44 3.13 -27.01
N GLU A 238 18.42 2.19 -26.07
CA GLU A 238 19.46 1.17 -25.93
C GLU A 238 19.37 0.05 -26.97
N GLY A 239 18.34 0.07 -27.81
CA GLY A 239 18.14 -0.91 -28.89
C GLY A 239 17.50 -2.21 -28.44
N GLY A 240 16.70 -2.17 -27.37
CA GLY A 240 15.83 -3.23 -26.93
C GLY A 240 16.26 -3.96 -25.65
N THR A 241 15.41 -4.85 -25.20
CA THR A 241 15.55 -5.57 -23.92
C THR A 241 16.89 -6.26 -23.73
N LYS A 242 17.37 -6.98 -24.76
CA LYS A 242 18.65 -7.72 -24.64
C LYS A 242 19.81 -6.78 -24.36
N LYS A 243 19.89 -5.70 -25.13
CA LYS A 243 21.02 -4.75 -25.03
C LYS A 243 21.03 -4.01 -23.70
N ILE A 244 19.88 -3.55 -23.21
CA ILE A 244 19.81 -2.86 -21.92
C ILE A 244 20.17 -3.80 -20.75
N VAL A 245 19.74 -5.08 -20.81
CA VAL A 245 20.12 -6.09 -19.80
C VAL A 245 21.61 -6.41 -19.85
N GLU A 246 22.26 -6.30 -21.01
CA GLU A 246 23.71 -6.49 -21.14
C GLU A 246 24.50 -5.26 -20.66
N LYS A 247 23.93 -4.06 -20.81
CA LYS A 247 24.58 -2.79 -20.49
C LYS A 247 24.61 -2.49 -18.98
N VAL A 248 23.56 -2.84 -18.26
CA VAL A 248 23.47 -2.66 -16.81
C VAL A 248 24.08 -3.86 -16.09
#